data_27bf9d7c61ec33eff849f808963134a4
#
_entry.id   27bf9d7c61ec33eff849f808963134a4
#
_cell.length_a   1.000
_cell.length_b   1.000
_cell.length_c   1.000
_cell.angle_alpha   90.00
_cell.angle_beta   90.00
_cell.angle_gamma   90.00
#
_symmetry.space_group_name_H-M   'P 1'
#
loop_
_entity.id
_entity.type
_entity.pdbx_description
1 polymer ?
#
loop_
_entity_poly.entity_id
_entity_poly.type
_entity_poly.pdbx_seq_one_letter_code
_entity_poly.pdbx_strand_id
1 'polypeptide(L)'
;MLLFLKKTWKIGLSILFGVAVLLFWGSVYPAHISYQEQFQLFLFDADYWWERIVVPGGLADYIAEYLTQFYYHVWAGACILAFLYVLLQRLVWKLAKEQGAADVYYPLSFLPIIVLWHFMGDENAMLSLVVALLLALSASCWYADLKGKWWRVAYILIVLPLLYWTAGAAHFIFMGWVIVREFRLNLKGKNFWGGVGVFWGVGLWGIGCPLLASMWVQFPIYRLMGGIGYYRFPAVIPWIEIGLAVLLVVLPFLLSALPALKKKPVFYGVLQVVAVTLFGYYYVAAGCDMDKEEAMEYDRLVRNKQWQEIIEKAEEKSPVSPFGVTCLNLALGKTGQMGDRMFEFYQNGTEGLLPEFRRDFTSPLPTSEAYYHLGMVNTAQRFTFEAMEAIPNFNKSGRCFKRLAETNLINGQYEVAAKYLRLLRKTIFYRDWAEDAMTYLYNEEKINAHKEWGWLRQMRYTEDFLFSNRETDIMLGLLYQHNHRNRMAFEYMLAYVLQQRDLERFMKYYPLGKHVGYDHIPRSYQEALVYVWTQTHKNFQGMPWSISPQVVREVTEFARIYTSQQDARPVLQARFGSTYWNYLLLGK
;
A
#
# COMPACT_ATOMS: atom_id res chain seq x y z
N MET A 1 41.88 13.17 -15.78
CA MET A 1 40.60 12.49 -15.92
C MET A 1 40.64 10.98 -15.55
N LEU A 2 41.51 10.17 -16.14
CA LEU A 2 41.65 8.72 -15.82
C LEU A 2 42.07 8.41 -14.37
N LEU A 3 42.95 9.21 -13.75
CA LEU A 3 43.35 9.07 -12.34
C LEU A 3 42.24 9.46 -11.36
N PHE A 4 41.41 10.44 -11.71
CA PHE A 4 40.24 10.84 -10.93
C PHE A 4 39.18 9.75 -10.99
N LEU A 5 38.89 9.18 -12.16
CA LEU A 5 37.97 8.05 -12.34
C LEU A 5 38.41 6.81 -11.55
N LYS A 6 39.72 6.54 -11.43
CA LYS A 6 40.24 5.44 -10.61
C LYS A 6 39.99 5.60 -9.10
N LYS A 7 39.79 6.81 -8.59
CA LYS A 7 39.61 7.09 -7.16
C LYS A 7 38.12 7.25 -6.78
N THR A 8 37.25 7.66 -7.73
CA THR A 8 35.87 8.04 -7.48
C THR A 8 34.82 7.05 -8.02
N TRP A 9 35.24 6.02 -8.79
CA TRP A 9 34.27 5.09 -9.43
C TRP A 9 33.31 4.41 -8.45
N LYS A 10 33.74 4.12 -7.22
CA LYS A 10 32.91 3.52 -6.17
C LYS A 10 31.79 4.48 -5.76
N ILE A 11 32.13 5.76 -5.61
CA ILE A 11 31.13 6.80 -5.29
C ILE A 11 30.15 6.94 -6.46
N GLY A 12 30.67 7.00 -7.68
CA GLY A 12 29.84 7.07 -8.89
C GLY A 12 28.86 5.89 -8.99
N LEU A 13 29.33 4.67 -8.71
CA LEU A 13 28.48 3.48 -8.73
C LEU A 13 27.40 3.51 -7.63
N SER A 14 27.75 3.98 -6.41
CA SER A 14 26.75 4.17 -5.35
C SER A 14 25.71 5.24 -5.70
N ILE A 15 26.12 6.34 -6.33
CA ILE A 15 25.18 7.38 -6.79
C ILE A 15 24.28 6.82 -7.88
N LEU A 16 24.83 6.10 -8.86
CA LEU A 16 24.04 5.47 -9.93
C LEU A 16 23.01 4.49 -9.35
N PHE A 17 23.40 3.68 -8.38
CA PHE A 17 22.47 2.80 -7.66
C PHE A 17 21.39 3.59 -6.93
N GLY A 18 21.74 4.66 -6.21
CA GLY A 18 20.78 5.54 -5.55
C GLY A 18 19.78 6.17 -6.53
N VAL A 19 20.25 6.60 -7.71
CA VAL A 19 19.37 7.12 -8.78
C VAL A 19 18.42 6.03 -9.29
N ALA A 20 18.92 4.79 -9.48
CA ALA A 20 18.06 3.69 -9.90
C ALA A 20 16.94 3.39 -8.86
N VAL A 21 17.28 3.38 -7.57
CA VAL A 21 16.32 3.22 -6.48
C VAL A 21 15.31 4.38 -6.47
N LEU A 22 15.79 5.63 -6.61
CA LEU A 22 14.95 6.83 -6.65
C LEU A 22 13.92 6.76 -7.79
N LEU A 23 14.39 6.44 -9.01
CA LEU A 23 13.52 6.37 -10.18
C LEU A 23 12.54 5.22 -10.09
N PHE A 24 12.95 4.08 -9.56
CA PHE A 24 12.06 2.94 -9.36
C PHE A 24 10.89 3.31 -8.42
N TRP A 25 11.18 3.76 -7.22
CA TRP A 25 10.16 4.11 -6.24
C TRP A 25 9.35 5.35 -6.62
N GLY A 26 9.96 6.29 -7.35
CA GLY A 26 9.28 7.53 -7.77
C GLY A 26 8.41 7.39 -9.01
N SER A 27 8.71 6.43 -9.91
CA SER A 27 8.06 6.36 -11.23
C SER A 27 7.52 4.97 -11.58
N VAL A 28 8.13 3.88 -11.10
CA VAL A 28 7.71 2.51 -11.44
C VAL A 28 6.76 1.94 -10.38
N TYR A 29 6.99 2.27 -9.10
CA TYR A 29 6.25 1.72 -7.97
C TYR A 29 5.82 2.82 -6.96
N PRO A 30 5.21 3.93 -7.43
CA PRO A 30 4.91 5.11 -6.61
C PRO A 30 3.72 4.94 -5.67
N ALA A 31 2.71 4.15 -6.05
CA ALA A 31 1.51 4.00 -5.24
C ALA A 31 1.78 3.20 -3.96
N HIS A 32 2.70 2.26 -4.01
CA HIS A 32 3.17 1.51 -2.85
C HIS A 32 3.72 2.44 -1.73
N ILE A 33 4.54 3.44 -2.08
CA ILE A 33 5.04 4.43 -1.10
C ILE A 33 3.87 5.17 -0.45
N SER A 34 2.95 5.70 -1.26
CA SER A 34 1.77 6.41 -0.77
C SER A 34 0.85 5.52 0.07
N TYR A 35 0.82 4.22 -0.22
CA TYR A 35 0.07 3.24 0.55
C TYR A 35 0.70 2.99 1.93
N GLN A 36 2.01 2.86 2.01
CA GLN A 36 2.74 2.65 3.27
C GLN A 36 2.49 3.75 4.30
N GLU A 37 2.43 5.03 3.87
CA GLU A 37 2.17 6.18 4.75
C GLU A 37 0.84 6.04 5.49
N GLN A 38 -0.18 5.49 4.86
CA GLN A 38 -1.53 5.44 5.41
C GLN A 38 -1.65 4.60 6.68
N PHE A 39 -0.70 3.72 6.96
CA PHE A 39 -0.76 2.76 8.06
C PHE A 39 0.27 3.02 9.17
N GLN A 40 1.00 4.13 9.09
CA GLN A 40 2.07 4.47 10.04
C GLN A 40 1.98 5.96 10.41
N LEU A 41 1.02 6.29 11.26
CA LEU A 41 0.84 7.66 11.74
C LEU A 41 1.88 8.00 12.79
N PHE A 42 2.71 9.01 12.52
CA PHE A 42 3.64 9.58 13.47
C PHE A 42 3.05 10.79 14.18
N LEU A 43 3.16 10.85 15.51
CA LEU A 43 2.69 11.96 16.33
C LEU A 43 3.86 12.67 17.02
N PHE A 44 3.91 14.00 16.93
CA PHE A 44 4.82 14.84 17.70
C PHE A 44 4.29 15.00 19.12
N ASP A 45 4.44 13.95 19.94
CA ASP A 45 3.92 13.86 21.28
C ASP A 45 4.89 13.09 22.19
N ALA A 46 5.02 13.51 23.44
CA ALA A 46 5.86 12.83 24.41
C ALA A 46 5.30 11.45 24.77
N ASP A 47 3.98 11.32 24.88
CA ASP A 47 3.34 10.04 25.18
C ASP A 47 3.61 9.03 24.06
N TYR A 48 3.52 9.47 22.79
CA TYR A 48 3.85 8.64 21.63
C TYR A 48 5.32 8.18 21.63
N TRP A 49 6.26 9.06 22.00
CA TRP A 49 7.66 8.69 22.17
C TRP A 49 7.82 7.57 23.20
N TRP A 50 7.20 7.70 24.37
CA TRP A 50 7.30 6.70 25.43
C TRP A 50 6.65 5.38 25.01
N GLU A 51 5.48 5.41 24.37
CA GLU A 51 4.82 4.20 23.86
C GLU A 51 5.73 3.38 22.93
N ARG A 52 6.56 4.05 22.11
CA ARG A 52 7.49 3.36 21.20
C ARG A 52 8.73 2.86 21.92
N ILE A 53 9.36 3.67 22.75
CA ILE A 53 10.67 3.37 23.35
C ILE A 53 10.61 2.26 24.43
N VAL A 54 9.48 2.00 25.04
CA VAL A 54 9.34 0.93 26.05
C VAL A 54 9.33 -0.47 25.46
N VAL A 55 9.35 -0.60 24.14
CA VAL A 55 9.30 -1.89 23.43
C VAL A 55 10.65 -2.15 22.74
N PRO A 56 11.17 -3.41 22.73
CA PRO A 56 12.38 -3.74 21.97
C PRO A 56 12.23 -3.42 20.48
N GLY A 57 13.21 -2.69 19.92
CA GLY A 57 13.16 -2.16 18.55
C GLY A 57 12.50 -0.78 18.44
N GLY A 58 11.96 -0.25 19.52
CA GLY A 58 11.14 0.95 19.50
C GLY A 58 11.82 2.22 18.99
N LEU A 59 13.14 2.36 19.12
CA LEU A 59 13.85 3.48 18.51
C LEU A 59 13.88 3.37 16.98
N ALA A 60 14.11 2.17 16.46
CA ALA A 60 14.07 1.95 15.01
C ALA A 60 12.66 2.18 14.44
N ASP A 61 11.61 1.75 15.17
CA ASP A 61 10.22 2.01 14.79
C ASP A 61 9.91 3.51 14.80
N TYR A 62 10.27 4.22 15.87
CA TYR A 62 10.05 5.66 16.00
C TYR A 62 10.71 6.46 14.86
N ILE A 63 11.98 6.15 14.55
CA ILE A 63 12.70 6.81 13.44
C ILE A 63 12.05 6.44 12.10
N ALA A 64 11.68 5.17 11.91
CA ALA A 64 11.06 4.72 10.68
C ALA A 64 9.70 5.38 10.43
N GLU A 65 8.85 5.45 11.45
CA GLU A 65 7.54 6.12 11.37
C GLU A 65 7.69 7.62 11.12
N TYR A 66 8.68 8.27 11.77
CA TYR A 66 9.04 9.66 11.45
C TYR A 66 9.42 9.84 9.99
N LEU A 67 10.19 8.93 9.42
CA LEU A 67 10.58 9.00 8.00
C LEU A 67 9.42 8.62 7.06
N THR A 68 8.60 7.66 7.45
CA THR A 68 7.48 7.17 6.62
C THR A 68 6.40 8.24 6.42
N GLN A 69 6.21 9.19 7.34
CA GLN A 69 5.26 10.28 7.12
C GLN A 69 5.58 11.11 5.86
N PHE A 70 6.86 11.20 5.44
CA PHE A 70 7.26 11.90 4.21
C PHE A 70 6.87 11.14 2.94
N TYR A 71 6.41 9.90 3.03
CA TYR A 71 5.84 9.13 1.93
C TYR A 71 4.50 9.71 1.45
N TYR A 72 3.93 10.64 2.21
CA TYR A 72 2.83 11.50 1.76
C TYR A 72 3.15 12.18 0.42
N HIS A 73 4.44 12.52 0.21
CA HIS A 73 4.99 12.95 -1.07
C HIS A 73 5.88 11.84 -1.64
N VAL A 74 5.42 11.13 -2.65
CA VAL A 74 6.08 9.95 -3.24
C VAL A 74 7.57 10.17 -3.49
N TRP A 75 7.96 11.30 -4.12
CA TRP A 75 9.35 11.60 -4.41
C TRP A 75 10.20 11.83 -3.16
N ALA A 76 9.64 12.36 -2.09
CA ALA A 76 10.35 12.49 -0.81
C ALA A 76 10.61 11.10 -0.20
N GLY A 77 9.62 10.22 -0.24
CA GLY A 77 9.76 8.82 0.17
C GLY A 77 10.81 8.07 -0.64
N ALA A 78 10.78 8.23 -1.97
CA ALA A 78 11.77 7.64 -2.87
C ALA A 78 13.21 8.14 -2.59
N CYS A 79 13.38 9.44 -2.29
CA CYS A 79 14.67 10.01 -1.88
C CYS A 79 15.16 9.40 -0.57
N ILE A 80 14.29 9.23 0.43
CA ILE A 80 14.63 8.62 1.71
C ILE A 80 15.11 7.18 1.50
N LEU A 81 14.36 6.37 0.75
CA LEU A 81 14.75 4.98 0.45
C LEU A 81 16.08 4.91 -0.29
N ALA A 82 16.27 5.74 -1.32
CA ALA A 82 17.53 5.80 -2.06
C ALA A 82 18.71 6.14 -1.16
N PHE A 83 18.57 7.13 -0.29
CA PHE A 83 19.59 7.53 0.68
C PHE A 83 19.92 6.40 1.67
N LEU A 84 18.90 5.79 2.27
CA LEU A 84 19.08 4.71 3.26
C LEU A 84 19.74 3.47 2.63
N TYR A 85 19.37 3.10 1.41
CA TYR A 85 19.95 1.96 0.70
C TYR A 85 21.42 2.21 0.33
N VAL A 86 21.76 3.41 -0.13
CA VAL A 86 23.15 3.78 -0.39
C VAL A 86 23.96 3.76 0.91
N LEU A 87 23.41 4.25 2.00
CA LEU A 87 24.08 4.24 3.30
C LEU A 87 24.34 2.80 3.79
N LEU A 88 23.32 1.92 3.72
CA LEU A 88 23.49 0.49 4.04
C LEU A 88 24.57 -0.16 3.19
N GLN A 89 24.55 0.06 1.87
CA GLN A 89 25.59 -0.48 0.97
C GLN A 89 26.99 -0.03 1.37
N ARG A 90 27.15 1.24 1.76
CA ARG A 90 28.43 1.78 2.20
C ARG A 90 28.91 1.12 3.50
N LEU A 91 28.01 0.83 4.44
CA LEU A 91 28.33 0.13 5.68
C LEU A 91 28.74 -1.33 5.39
N VAL A 92 28.02 -2.04 4.54
CA VAL A 92 28.39 -3.40 4.10
C VAL A 92 29.78 -3.41 3.47
N TRP A 93 30.05 -2.45 2.58
CA TRP A 93 31.40 -2.34 1.98
C TRP A 93 32.46 -1.99 3.01
N LYS A 94 32.19 -1.08 3.97
CA LYS A 94 33.14 -0.76 5.05
C LYS A 94 33.51 -2.01 5.82
N LEU A 95 32.56 -2.83 6.22
CA LEU A 95 32.77 -4.08 6.92
C LEU A 95 33.62 -5.07 6.09
N ALA A 96 33.32 -5.21 4.79
CA ALA A 96 34.12 -6.06 3.90
C ALA A 96 35.58 -5.55 3.77
N LYS A 97 35.76 -4.25 3.65
CA LYS A 97 37.07 -3.61 3.52
C LYS A 97 37.92 -3.79 4.77
N GLU A 98 37.31 -3.66 5.96
CA GLU A 98 37.94 -3.92 7.26
C GLU A 98 38.41 -5.39 7.39
N GLN A 99 37.73 -6.33 6.74
CA GLN A 99 38.16 -7.72 6.69
C GLN A 99 39.24 -7.99 5.62
N GLY A 100 39.63 -7.00 4.80
CA GLY A 100 40.63 -7.10 3.77
C GLY A 100 40.13 -7.39 2.35
N ALA A 101 38.85 -7.17 2.06
CA ALA A 101 38.31 -7.36 0.72
C ALA A 101 39.00 -6.47 -0.33
N ALA A 102 39.32 -7.05 -1.51
CA ALA A 102 39.89 -6.32 -2.62
C ALA A 102 38.86 -5.40 -3.29
N ASP A 103 39.28 -4.22 -3.71
CA ASP A 103 38.41 -3.19 -4.27
C ASP A 103 37.62 -3.63 -5.50
N VAL A 104 38.10 -4.60 -6.25
CA VAL A 104 37.43 -5.18 -7.42
C VAL A 104 36.06 -5.81 -7.07
N TYR A 105 35.87 -6.22 -5.83
CA TYR A 105 34.63 -6.84 -5.34
C TYR A 105 33.59 -5.83 -4.81
N TYR A 106 33.86 -4.54 -4.97
CA TYR A 106 32.90 -3.49 -4.56
C TYR A 106 31.49 -3.69 -5.11
N PRO A 107 31.28 -4.08 -6.39
CA PRO A 107 29.94 -4.29 -6.93
C PRO A 107 29.13 -5.36 -6.17
N LEU A 108 29.79 -6.38 -5.61
CA LEU A 108 29.09 -7.44 -4.88
C LEU A 108 28.52 -6.97 -3.54
N SER A 109 28.97 -5.82 -3.01
CA SER A 109 28.40 -5.25 -1.78
C SER A 109 26.98 -4.71 -1.96
N PHE A 110 26.48 -4.61 -3.18
CA PHE A 110 25.07 -4.25 -3.46
C PHE A 110 24.11 -5.44 -3.28
N LEU A 111 24.58 -6.68 -3.31
CA LEU A 111 23.72 -7.88 -3.26
C LEU A 111 22.77 -7.89 -2.05
N PRO A 112 23.19 -7.63 -0.80
CA PRO A 112 22.25 -7.59 0.32
C PRO A 112 21.20 -6.49 0.17
N ILE A 113 21.55 -5.37 -0.46
CA ILE A 113 20.65 -4.24 -0.62
C ILE A 113 19.63 -4.53 -1.73
N ILE A 114 20.00 -5.29 -2.75
CA ILE A 114 19.07 -5.80 -3.76
C ILE A 114 18.07 -6.78 -3.12
N VAL A 115 18.54 -7.66 -2.21
CA VAL A 115 17.64 -8.56 -1.46
C VAL A 115 16.71 -7.77 -0.55
N LEU A 116 17.18 -6.72 0.12
CA LEU A 116 16.35 -5.80 0.89
C LEU A 116 15.34 -5.08 0.00
N TRP A 117 15.76 -4.61 -1.18
CA TRP A 117 14.89 -3.92 -2.12
C TRP A 117 13.74 -4.83 -2.60
N HIS A 118 14.06 -6.08 -2.95
CA HIS A 118 13.03 -7.09 -3.26
C HIS A 118 12.04 -7.26 -2.09
N PHE A 119 12.55 -7.42 -0.86
CA PHE A 119 11.72 -7.58 0.33
C PHE A 119 10.81 -6.37 0.56
N MET A 120 11.33 -5.16 0.37
CA MET A 120 10.56 -3.93 0.53
C MET A 120 9.53 -3.70 -0.59
N GLY A 121 9.49 -4.53 -1.63
CA GLY A 121 8.41 -4.58 -2.63
C GLY A 121 7.10 -5.18 -2.09
N ASP A 122 7.16 -5.91 -0.98
CA ASP A 122 5.96 -6.35 -0.24
C ASP A 122 5.38 -5.19 0.57
N GLU A 123 4.09 -4.93 0.41
CA GLU A 123 3.36 -3.86 1.09
C GLU A 123 3.34 -3.99 2.62
N ASN A 124 3.70 -5.16 3.14
CA ASN A 124 3.74 -5.44 4.57
C ASN A 124 5.14 -5.26 5.17
N ALA A 125 6.18 -5.07 4.34
CA ALA A 125 7.53 -4.78 4.81
C ALA A 125 7.60 -3.35 5.38
N MET A 126 8.19 -3.21 6.56
CA MET A 126 8.21 -1.95 7.29
C MET A 126 9.58 -1.29 7.20
N LEU A 127 9.61 0.04 7.09
CA LEU A 127 10.86 0.82 7.07
C LEU A 127 11.69 0.62 8.35
N SER A 128 11.07 0.19 9.44
CA SER A 128 11.72 -0.15 10.71
C SER A 128 12.85 -1.17 10.56
N LEU A 129 12.69 -2.16 9.67
CA LEU A 129 13.77 -3.09 9.34
C LEU A 129 14.99 -2.35 8.77
N VAL A 130 14.79 -1.45 7.82
CA VAL A 130 15.87 -0.69 7.16
C VAL A 130 16.65 0.12 8.20
N VAL A 131 15.96 0.80 9.10
CA VAL A 131 16.55 1.59 10.19
C VAL A 131 17.29 0.67 11.17
N ALA A 132 16.70 -0.46 11.55
CA ALA A 132 17.31 -1.44 12.45
C ALA A 132 18.60 -2.03 11.86
N LEU A 133 18.61 -2.34 10.55
CA LEU A 133 19.81 -2.78 9.84
C LEU A 133 20.92 -1.72 9.84
N LEU A 134 20.55 -0.44 9.67
CA LEU A 134 21.52 0.67 9.75
C LEU A 134 22.14 0.76 11.14
N LEU A 135 21.37 0.63 12.19
CA LEU A 135 21.86 0.63 13.58
C LEU A 135 22.79 -0.56 13.83
N ALA A 136 22.40 -1.76 13.41
CA ALA A 136 23.19 -2.98 13.58
C ALA A 136 24.53 -2.95 12.82
N LEU A 137 24.50 -2.53 11.55
CA LEU A 137 25.71 -2.41 10.73
C LEU A 137 26.63 -1.28 11.21
N SER A 138 26.07 -0.17 11.69
CA SER A 138 26.83 0.93 12.30
C SER A 138 27.56 0.46 13.55
N ALA A 139 26.86 -0.27 14.44
CA ALA A 139 27.46 -0.87 15.63
C ALA A 139 28.58 -1.86 15.26
N SER A 140 28.40 -2.66 14.19
CA SER A 140 29.41 -3.57 13.68
C SER A 140 30.65 -2.82 13.14
N CYS A 141 30.46 -1.70 12.44
CA CYS A 141 31.54 -0.85 11.97
C CYS A 141 32.34 -0.21 13.12
N TRP A 142 31.65 0.29 14.13
CA TRP A 142 32.34 0.86 15.31
C TRP A 142 33.12 -0.22 16.08
N TYR A 143 32.51 -1.40 16.25
CA TYR A 143 33.23 -2.53 16.83
C TYR A 143 34.49 -2.90 16.03
N ALA A 144 34.44 -2.83 14.68
CA ALA A 144 35.57 -3.13 13.83
C ALA A 144 36.78 -2.20 14.06
N ASP A 145 36.49 -0.92 14.36
CA ASP A 145 37.50 0.10 14.62
C ASP A 145 38.16 0.00 16.03
N LEU A 146 37.59 -0.81 16.96
CA LEU A 146 38.05 -0.91 18.34
C LEU A 146 39.38 -1.69 18.43
N LYS A 147 40.36 -1.06 19.06
CA LYS A 147 41.64 -1.64 19.41
C LYS A 147 41.64 -2.08 20.88
N GLY A 148 42.18 -3.27 21.15
CA GLY A 148 42.28 -3.78 22.51
C GLY A 148 41.14 -4.72 22.92
N LYS A 149 41.50 -5.83 23.54
CA LYS A 149 40.56 -6.92 23.92
C LYS A 149 39.48 -6.45 24.91
N TRP A 150 39.90 -5.70 25.94
CA TRP A 150 38.99 -5.28 26.99
C TRP A 150 37.92 -4.28 26.51
N TRP A 151 38.29 -3.36 25.61
CA TRP A 151 37.33 -2.43 25.01
C TRP A 151 36.34 -3.16 24.12
N ARG A 152 36.75 -4.19 23.41
CA ARG A 152 35.82 -5.03 22.62
C ARG A 152 34.86 -5.79 23.50
N VAL A 153 35.35 -6.37 24.62
CA VAL A 153 34.47 -7.07 25.58
C VAL A 153 33.47 -6.10 26.21
N ALA A 154 33.93 -4.94 26.68
CA ALA A 154 33.03 -3.93 27.24
C ALA A 154 31.97 -3.46 26.24
N TYR A 155 32.38 -3.25 24.99
CA TYR A 155 31.48 -2.87 23.90
C TYR A 155 30.40 -3.93 23.67
N ILE A 156 30.73 -5.22 23.59
CA ILE A 156 29.77 -6.31 23.43
C ILE A 156 28.78 -6.32 24.59
N LEU A 157 29.26 -6.24 25.82
CA LEU A 157 28.42 -6.31 27.01
C LEU A 157 27.39 -5.18 27.10
N ILE A 158 27.75 -3.99 26.61
CA ILE A 158 26.89 -2.80 26.67
C ILE A 158 26.04 -2.67 25.41
N VAL A 159 26.67 -2.77 24.22
CA VAL A 159 26.01 -2.42 22.97
C VAL A 159 25.04 -3.51 22.52
N LEU A 160 25.28 -4.78 22.83
CA LEU A 160 24.39 -5.86 22.39
C LEU A 160 23.00 -5.75 23.00
N PRO A 161 22.80 -5.58 24.33
CA PRO A 161 21.48 -5.33 24.91
C PRO A 161 20.91 -3.96 24.52
N LEU A 162 21.74 -2.92 24.41
CA LEU A 162 21.31 -1.61 23.96
C LEU A 162 20.78 -1.67 22.52
N LEU A 163 21.48 -2.38 21.65
CA LEU A 163 21.08 -2.57 20.24
C LEU A 163 19.80 -3.41 20.13
N TYR A 164 19.65 -4.44 20.98
CA TYR A 164 18.40 -5.18 21.05
C TYR A 164 17.22 -4.25 21.43
N TRP A 165 17.41 -3.39 22.43
CA TRP A 165 16.36 -2.47 22.85
C TRP A 165 16.04 -1.40 21.81
N THR A 166 17.05 -0.91 21.09
CA THR A 166 16.90 0.17 20.11
C THR A 166 16.51 -0.32 18.71
N ALA A 167 17.03 -1.45 18.29
CA ALA A 167 16.87 -2.00 16.93
C ALA A 167 16.16 -3.37 16.89
N GLY A 168 15.78 -3.96 18.01
CA GLY A 168 15.11 -5.26 18.03
C GLY A 168 15.98 -6.42 17.54
N ALA A 169 15.39 -7.34 16.79
CA ALA A 169 16.04 -8.56 16.30
C ALA A 169 17.28 -8.32 15.42
N ALA A 170 17.45 -7.14 14.82
CA ALA A 170 18.65 -6.81 14.04
C ALA A 170 19.96 -6.89 14.87
N HIS A 171 19.87 -6.90 16.21
CA HIS A 171 21.04 -7.15 17.08
C HIS A 171 21.68 -8.51 16.81
N PHE A 172 20.95 -9.51 16.29
CA PHE A 172 21.50 -10.80 15.87
C PHE A 172 22.49 -10.68 14.70
N ILE A 173 22.35 -9.65 13.85
CA ILE A 173 23.31 -9.37 12.77
C ILE A 173 24.63 -8.91 13.38
N PHE A 174 24.58 -7.97 14.32
CA PHE A 174 25.77 -7.53 15.07
C PHE A 174 26.40 -8.71 15.83
N MET A 175 25.60 -9.49 16.56
CA MET A 175 26.04 -10.69 17.29
C MET A 175 26.75 -11.67 16.35
N GLY A 176 26.13 -12.05 15.25
CA GLY A 176 26.68 -13.00 14.27
C GLY A 176 27.99 -12.49 13.65
N TRP A 177 28.02 -11.20 13.30
CA TRP A 177 29.22 -10.58 12.74
C TRP A 177 30.38 -10.58 13.75
N VAL A 178 30.14 -10.24 15.01
CA VAL A 178 31.13 -10.29 16.11
C VAL A 178 31.64 -11.71 16.31
N ILE A 179 30.75 -12.69 16.39
CA ILE A 179 31.11 -14.11 16.56
C ILE A 179 32.06 -14.55 15.44
N VAL A 180 31.69 -14.33 14.18
CA VAL A 180 32.49 -14.76 13.03
C VAL A 180 33.86 -14.06 13.03
N ARG A 181 33.90 -12.76 13.32
CA ARG A 181 35.15 -11.99 13.38
C ARG A 181 36.08 -12.47 14.47
N GLU A 182 35.60 -12.57 15.69
CA GLU A 182 36.42 -12.97 16.85
C GLU A 182 36.87 -14.45 16.73
N PHE A 183 36.00 -15.33 16.22
CA PHE A 183 36.36 -16.70 15.93
C PHE A 183 37.50 -16.76 14.91
N ARG A 184 37.43 -15.98 13.81
CA ARG A 184 38.48 -15.88 12.78
C ARG A 184 39.78 -15.33 13.35
N LEU A 185 39.72 -14.33 14.22
CA LEU A 185 40.93 -13.77 14.89
C LEU A 185 41.57 -14.77 15.82
N ASN A 186 40.80 -15.50 16.61
CA ASN A 186 41.30 -16.55 17.49
C ASN A 186 41.91 -17.72 16.72
N LEU A 187 41.33 -18.15 15.59
CA LEU A 187 41.91 -19.16 14.70
C LEU A 187 43.26 -18.72 14.15
N LYS A 188 43.40 -17.46 13.71
CA LYS A 188 44.69 -16.92 13.26
C LYS A 188 45.74 -16.91 14.37
N GLY A 189 45.30 -16.66 15.62
CA GLY A 189 46.16 -16.74 16.81
C GLY A 189 46.36 -18.17 17.36
N LYS A 190 45.92 -19.22 16.65
CA LYS A 190 45.99 -20.64 17.06
C LYS A 190 45.29 -20.93 18.38
N ASN A 191 44.31 -20.12 18.78
CA ASN A 191 43.52 -20.27 20.00
C ASN A 191 42.08 -20.72 19.68
N PHE A 192 41.91 -21.97 19.29
CA PHE A 192 40.59 -22.54 18.93
C PHE A 192 39.59 -22.42 20.09
N TRP A 193 39.97 -22.82 21.31
CA TRP A 193 39.10 -22.77 22.48
C TRP A 193 38.68 -21.36 22.88
N GLY A 194 39.58 -20.37 22.65
CA GLY A 194 39.23 -18.97 22.79
C GLY A 194 38.12 -18.54 21.83
N GLY A 195 38.15 -19.03 20.58
CA GLY A 195 37.08 -18.82 19.60
C GLY A 195 35.77 -19.46 20.01
N VAL A 196 35.79 -20.69 20.52
CA VAL A 196 34.61 -21.40 21.07
C VAL A 196 34.03 -20.65 22.27
N GLY A 197 34.88 -20.15 23.18
CA GLY A 197 34.44 -19.37 24.34
C GLY A 197 33.72 -18.07 23.92
N VAL A 198 34.21 -17.38 22.89
CA VAL A 198 33.51 -16.20 22.35
C VAL A 198 32.17 -16.57 21.70
N PHE A 199 32.13 -17.64 20.92
CA PHE A 199 30.89 -18.13 20.32
C PHE A 199 29.79 -18.32 21.37
N TRP A 200 30.09 -19.09 22.42
CA TRP A 200 29.10 -19.34 23.48
C TRP A 200 28.81 -18.09 24.32
N GLY A 201 29.83 -17.31 24.68
CA GLY A 201 29.65 -16.12 25.52
C GLY A 201 28.79 -15.05 24.84
N VAL A 202 29.10 -14.70 23.60
CA VAL A 202 28.36 -13.69 22.83
C VAL A 202 27.01 -14.24 22.38
N GLY A 203 26.95 -15.52 22.00
CA GLY A 203 25.69 -16.19 21.60
C GLY A 203 24.68 -16.26 22.72
N LEU A 204 25.10 -16.74 23.90
CA LEU A 204 24.22 -16.81 25.08
C LEU A 204 23.77 -15.41 25.55
N TRP A 205 24.68 -14.42 25.52
CA TRP A 205 24.35 -13.04 25.86
C TRP A 205 23.34 -12.43 24.90
N GLY A 206 23.53 -12.65 23.59
CA GLY A 206 22.60 -12.14 22.58
C GLY A 206 21.22 -12.80 22.62
N ILE A 207 21.16 -14.13 22.78
CA ILE A 207 19.87 -14.85 22.96
C ILE A 207 19.24 -14.52 24.31
N GLY A 208 20.04 -14.21 25.32
CA GLY A 208 19.58 -13.77 26.64
C GLY A 208 18.79 -12.46 26.60
N CYS A 209 19.11 -11.55 25.67
CA CYS A 209 18.39 -10.25 25.57
C CYS A 209 16.88 -10.40 25.33
N PRO A 210 16.40 -11.10 24.27
CA PRO A 210 14.97 -11.31 24.08
C PRO A 210 14.32 -12.17 25.18
N LEU A 211 15.04 -13.13 25.77
CA LEU A 211 14.53 -13.94 26.88
C LEU A 211 14.33 -13.10 28.14
N LEU A 212 15.25 -12.20 28.47
CA LEU A 212 15.10 -11.27 29.56
C LEU A 212 13.97 -10.26 29.29
N ALA A 213 13.90 -9.70 28.08
CA ALA A 213 12.84 -8.78 27.71
C ALA A 213 11.43 -9.39 27.83
N SER A 214 11.28 -10.70 27.55
CA SER A 214 10.00 -11.39 27.69
C SER A 214 9.44 -11.40 29.11
N MET A 215 10.25 -11.06 30.13
CA MET A 215 9.80 -10.94 31.52
C MET A 215 9.06 -9.61 31.77
N TRP A 216 9.27 -8.59 30.93
CA TRP A 216 8.72 -7.24 31.14
C TRP A 216 7.75 -6.80 30.05
N VAL A 217 7.88 -7.33 28.81
CA VAL A 217 7.02 -6.96 27.70
C VAL A 217 6.07 -8.08 27.33
N GLN A 218 4.81 -7.74 27.07
CA GLN A 218 3.74 -8.70 26.77
C GLN A 218 3.70 -9.08 25.28
N PHE A 219 4.84 -9.53 24.75
CA PHE A 219 4.92 -10.06 23.38
C PHE A 219 5.37 -11.52 23.37
N PRO A 220 4.83 -12.35 22.47
CA PRO A 220 5.31 -13.72 22.29
C PRO A 220 6.80 -13.77 21.96
N ILE A 221 7.52 -14.77 22.48
CA ILE A 221 8.97 -14.89 22.34
C ILE A 221 9.44 -14.90 20.88
N TYR A 222 8.67 -15.52 19.98
CA TYR A 222 9.02 -15.53 18.55
C TYR A 222 9.03 -14.14 17.93
N ARG A 223 8.17 -13.21 18.38
CA ARG A 223 8.18 -11.81 17.94
C ARG A 223 9.38 -11.04 18.50
N LEU A 224 9.71 -11.28 19.75
CA LEU A 224 10.89 -10.69 20.39
C LEU A 224 12.19 -11.12 19.71
N MET A 225 12.22 -12.36 19.17
CA MET A 225 13.37 -12.88 18.41
C MET A 225 13.35 -12.49 16.93
N GLY A 226 12.17 -12.33 16.31
CA GLY A 226 12.03 -12.02 14.88
C GLY A 226 11.93 -10.53 14.54
N GLY A 227 11.74 -9.67 15.56
CA GLY A 227 11.46 -8.24 15.35
C GLY A 227 9.96 -7.92 15.35
N ILE A 228 9.57 -6.96 16.19
CA ILE A 228 8.15 -6.62 16.41
C ILE A 228 7.62 -5.76 15.27
N GLY A 229 8.42 -4.81 14.80
CA GLY A 229 8.02 -3.78 13.83
C GLY A 229 8.57 -3.97 12.41
N TYR A 230 9.16 -5.12 12.05
CA TYR A 230 9.80 -5.28 10.73
C TYR A 230 8.84 -5.70 9.63
N TYR A 231 7.82 -6.44 9.99
CA TYR A 231 6.79 -6.91 9.09
C TYR A 231 5.41 -6.69 9.70
N ARG A 232 4.45 -6.26 8.88
CA ARG A 232 3.13 -5.85 9.37
C ARG A 232 2.35 -7.00 10.00
N PHE A 233 2.43 -8.21 9.44
CA PHE A 233 1.78 -9.38 10.03
C PHE A 233 2.60 -9.98 11.17
N PRO A 234 2.13 -9.83 12.42
CA PRO A 234 2.93 -10.19 13.60
C PRO A 234 3.19 -11.70 13.77
N ALA A 235 2.43 -12.55 13.09
CA ALA A 235 2.59 -14.00 13.17
C ALA A 235 3.58 -14.58 12.16
N VAL A 236 4.11 -13.76 11.26
CA VAL A 236 4.96 -14.18 10.14
C VAL A 236 6.33 -13.54 10.25
N ILE A 237 7.37 -14.36 10.15
CA ILE A 237 8.76 -13.91 9.91
C ILE A 237 9.12 -14.38 8.50
N PRO A 238 9.22 -13.48 7.52
CA PRO A 238 9.54 -13.85 6.15
C PRO A 238 10.94 -14.49 6.02
N TRP A 239 11.04 -15.64 5.35
CA TRP A 239 12.32 -16.31 5.14
C TRP A 239 13.37 -15.45 4.47
N ILE A 240 12.95 -14.52 3.63
CA ILE A 240 13.84 -13.57 2.96
C ILE A 240 14.53 -12.61 3.95
N GLU A 241 13.85 -12.24 5.03
CA GLU A 241 14.43 -11.43 6.12
C GLU A 241 15.55 -12.19 6.82
N ILE A 242 15.36 -13.47 7.11
CA ILE A 242 16.39 -14.32 7.69
C ILE A 242 17.56 -14.49 6.71
N GLY A 243 17.27 -14.73 5.43
CA GLY A 243 18.27 -14.83 4.37
C GLY A 243 19.11 -13.56 4.22
N LEU A 244 18.46 -12.40 4.29
CA LEU A 244 19.10 -11.08 4.29
C LEU A 244 20.04 -10.91 5.49
N ALA A 245 19.59 -11.26 6.70
CA ALA A 245 20.40 -11.17 7.91
C ALA A 245 21.66 -12.05 7.81
N VAL A 246 21.51 -13.29 7.35
CA VAL A 246 22.65 -14.19 7.10
C VAL A 246 23.60 -13.61 6.04
N LEU A 247 23.06 -13.08 4.94
CA LEU A 247 23.87 -12.49 3.87
C LEU A 247 24.68 -11.27 4.36
N LEU A 248 24.07 -10.40 5.18
CA LEU A 248 24.73 -9.23 5.77
C LEU A 248 25.88 -9.62 6.71
N VAL A 249 25.74 -10.73 7.43
CA VAL A 249 26.82 -11.27 8.30
C VAL A 249 27.93 -11.90 7.47
N VAL A 250 27.57 -12.76 6.52
CA VAL A 250 28.55 -13.67 5.86
C VAL A 250 29.29 -12.98 4.71
N LEU A 251 28.60 -12.13 3.93
CA LEU A 251 29.17 -11.52 2.72
C LEU A 251 30.48 -10.75 2.96
N PRO A 252 30.63 -9.90 4.00
CA PRO A 252 31.88 -9.19 4.24
C PRO A 252 33.11 -10.15 4.39
N PHE A 253 32.91 -11.28 5.04
CA PHE A 253 33.93 -12.30 5.22
C PHE A 253 34.21 -13.09 3.93
N LEU A 254 33.18 -13.44 3.17
CA LEU A 254 33.34 -14.09 1.86
C LEU A 254 34.14 -13.21 0.91
N LEU A 255 33.79 -11.92 0.79
CA LEU A 255 34.54 -11.00 -0.08
C LEU A 255 35.98 -10.85 0.33
N SER A 256 36.28 -10.94 1.63
CA SER A 256 37.67 -10.91 2.12
C SER A 256 38.46 -12.20 1.88
N ALA A 257 37.79 -13.33 1.70
CA ALA A 257 38.42 -14.62 1.41
C ALA A 257 38.71 -14.82 -0.08
N LEU A 258 38.08 -14.03 -0.95
CA LEU A 258 38.32 -14.11 -2.39
C LEU A 258 39.71 -13.61 -2.77
N PRO A 259 40.40 -14.25 -3.73
CA PRO A 259 41.75 -13.85 -4.16
C PRO A 259 41.71 -12.48 -4.84
N ALA A 260 42.74 -11.66 -4.59
CA ALA A 260 42.85 -10.38 -5.28
C ALA A 260 43.10 -10.59 -6.78
N LEU A 261 42.16 -10.18 -7.62
CA LEU A 261 42.27 -10.29 -9.08
C LEU A 261 43.26 -9.25 -9.62
N LYS A 262 44.54 -9.63 -9.68
CA LYS A 262 45.62 -8.74 -10.14
C LYS A 262 45.62 -8.57 -11.67
N LYS A 263 45.18 -9.60 -12.42
CA LYS A 263 45.08 -9.55 -13.90
C LYS A 263 43.70 -9.05 -14.30
N LYS A 264 43.62 -8.04 -15.21
CA LYS A 264 42.38 -7.47 -15.77
C LYS A 264 41.32 -7.04 -14.74
N PRO A 265 41.67 -6.30 -13.66
CA PRO A 265 40.69 -5.97 -12.59
C PRO A 265 39.48 -5.16 -13.11
N VAL A 266 39.70 -4.32 -14.12
CA VAL A 266 38.59 -3.54 -14.75
C VAL A 266 37.60 -4.46 -15.45
N PHE A 267 38.05 -5.46 -16.19
CA PHE A 267 37.18 -6.43 -16.86
C PHE A 267 36.30 -7.17 -15.86
N TYR A 268 36.88 -7.71 -14.79
CA TYR A 268 36.11 -8.41 -13.75
C TYR A 268 35.19 -7.46 -12.98
N GLY A 269 35.59 -6.20 -12.77
CA GLY A 269 34.75 -5.20 -12.17
C GLY A 269 33.50 -4.90 -13.03
N VAL A 270 33.69 -4.69 -14.33
CA VAL A 270 32.56 -4.48 -15.27
C VAL A 270 31.67 -5.71 -15.34
N LEU A 271 32.24 -6.91 -15.42
CA LEU A 271 31.45 -8.16 -15.44
C LEU A 271 30.57 -8.29 -14.19
N GLN A 272 31.12 -7.97 -13.00
CA GLN A 272 30.34 -7.96 -11.76
C GLN A 272 29.24 -6.90 -11.76
N VAL A 273 29.50 -5.69 -12.26
CA VAL A 273 28.48 -4.65 -12.39
C VAL A 273 27.34 -5.14 -13.26
N VAL A 274 27.65 -5.71 -14.44
CA VAL A 274 26.62 -6.26 -15.34
C VAL A 274 25.83 -7.38 -14.65
N ALA A 275 26.53 -8.33 -14.02
CA ALA A 275 25.88 -9.45 -13.34
C ALA A 275 24.96 -8.98 -12.18
N VAL A 276 25.44 -8.03 -11.35
CA VAL A 276 24.66 -7.47 -10.24
C VAL A 276 23.48 -6.65 -10.75
N THR A 277 23.63 -5.92 -11.85
CA THR A 277 22.53 -5.16 -12.47
C THR A 277 21.45 -6.09 -13.04
N LEU A 278 21.85 -7.14 -13.78
CA LEU A 278 20.90 -8.13 -14.31
C LEU A 278 20.20 -8.88 -13.17
N PHE A 279 20.94 -9.34 -12.18
CA PHE A 279 20.37 -9.97 -11.00
C PHE A 279 19.39 -9.03 -10.30
N GLY A 280 19.79 -7.76 -10.08
CA GLY A 280 18.95 -6.75 -9.44
C GLY A 280 17.66 -6.50 -10.21
N TYR A 281 17.74 -6.35 -11.54
CA TYR A 281 16.58 -6.13 -12.38
C TYR A 281 15.53 -7.25 -12.23
N TYR A 282 15.96 -8.51 -12.41
CA TYR A 282 15.02 -9.64 -12.31
C TYR A 282 14.56 -9.91 -10.87
N TYR A 283 15.45 -9.77 -9.90
CA TYR A 283 15.13 -10.11 -8.53
C TYR A 283 14.23 -9.05 -7.86
N VAL A 284 14.47 -7.77 -8.11
CA VAL A 284 13.58 -6.69 -7.62
C VAL A 284 12.23 -6.76 -8.30
N ALA A 285 12.17 -6.96 -9.62
CA ALA A 285 10.91 -7.12 -10.34
C ALA A 285 10.07 -8.30 -9.80
N ALA A 286 10.72 -9.41 -9.43
CA ALA A 286 10.03 -10.56 -8.83
C ALA A 286 9.49 -10.28 -7.40
N GLY A 287 9.95 -9.24 -6.72
CA GLY A 287 9.46 -8.80 -5.41
C GLY A 287 8.29 -7.83 -5.49
N CYS A 288 7.90 -7.40 -6.69
CA CYS A 288 6.86 -6.39 -6.90
C CYS A 288 5.60 -7.04 -7.47
N ASP A 289 4.46 -6.68 -6.91
CA ASP A 289 3.13 -7.08 -7.38
C ASP A 289 2.50 -5.89 -8.13
N MET A 290 2.60 -5.91 -9.46
CA MET A 290 2.11 -4.81 -10.29
C MET A 290 0.58 -4.71 -10.32
N ASP A 291 -0.14 -5.81 -10.04
CA ASP A 291 -1.60 -5.78 -9.94
C ASP A 291 -2.03 -5.08 -8.65
N LYS A 292 -1.30 -5.30 -7.55
CA LYS A 292 -1.51 -4.53 -6.32
C LYS A 292 -1.11 -3.06 -6.49
N GLU A 293 -0.02 -2.77 -7.19
CA GLU A 293 0.38 -1.38 -7.48
C GLU A 293 -0.71 -0.65 -8.26
N GLU A 294 -1.28 -1.29 -9.30
CA GLU A 294 -2.41 -0.72 -10.05
C GLU A 294 -3.60 -0.44 -9.12
N ALA A 295 -3.95 -1.39 -8.25
CA ALA A 295 -5.05 -1.22 -7.30
C ALA A 295 -4.77 -0.07 -6.30
N MET A 296 -3.57 0.02 -5.76
CA MET A 296 -3.16 1.10 -4.86
C MET A 296 -3.14 2.47 -5.57
N GLU A 297 -2.84 2.50 -6.86
CA GLU A 297 -2.90 3.73 -7.65
C GLU A 297 -4.33 4.21 -7.85
N TYR A 298 -5.28 3.31 -8.16
CA TYR A 298 -6.69 3.66 -8.21
C TYR A 298 -7.18 4.23 -6.86
N ASP A 299 -6.79 3.64 -5.73
CA ASP A 299 -7.11 4.16 -4.42
C ASP A 299 -6.52 5.55 -4.16
N ARG A 300 -5.27 5.78 -4.59
CA ARG A 300 -4.61 7.09 -4.49
C ARG A 300 -5.36 8.16 -5.27
N LEU A 301 -5.82 7.84 -6.49
CA LEU A 301 -6.61 8.74 -7.31
C LEU A 301 -7.97 9.05 -6.67
N VAL A 302 -8.65 8.04 -6.09
CA VAL A 302 -9.90 8.24 -5.34
C VAL A 302 -9.67 9.16 -4.14
N ARG A 303 -8.64 8.90 -3.35
CA ARG A 303 -8.28 9.72 -2.18
C ARG A 303 -8.04 11.19 -2.55
N ASN A 304 -7.43 11.42 -3.71
CA ASN A 304 -7.16 12.76 -4.24
C ASN A 304 -8.34 13.35 -5.04
N LYS A 305 -9.46 12.61 -5.17
CA LYS A 305 -10.66 13.01 -5.93
C LYS A 305 -10.37 13.30 -7.41
N GLN A 306 -9.41 12.60 -7.98
CA GLN A 306 -8.98 12.74 -9.38
C GLN A 306 -9.86 11.85 -10.29
N TRP A 307 -11.17 12.11 -10.27
CA TRP A 307 -12.17 11.25 -10.93
C TRP A 307 -11.96 11.10 -12.43
N GLN A 308 -11.57 12.18 -13.10
CA GLN A 308 -11.35 12.16 -14.55
C GLN A 308 -10.11 11.32 -14.91
N GLU A 309 -9.03 11.42 -14.14
CA GLU A 309 -7.81 10.61 -14.35
C GLU A 309 -8.07 9.11 -14.17
N ILE A 310 -8.99 8.74 -13.24
CA ILE A 310 -9.41 7.34 -13.08
C ILE A 310 -10.06 6.82 -14.37
N ILE A 311 -10.93 7.62 -14.98
CA ILE A 311 -11.65 7.24 -16.20
C ILE A 311 -10.67 7.16 -17.38
N GLU A 312 -9.81 8.14 -17.56
CA GLU A 312 -8.79 8.17 -18.61
C GLU A 312 -7.84 6.97 -18.51
N LYS A 313 -7.38 6.64 -17.29
CA LYS A 313 -6.57 5.44 -17.04
C LYS A 313 -7.32 4.16 -17.42
N ALA A 314 -8.62 4.08 -17.12
CA ALA A 314 -9.44 2.93 -17.47
C ALA A 314 -9.73 2.82 -18.99
N GLU A 315 -9.75 3.96 -19.71
CA GLU A 315 -9.83 3.98 -21.18
C GLU A 315 -8.58 3.40 -21.84
N GLU A 316 -7.39 3.65 -21.25
CA GLU A 316 -6.14 3.05 -21.73
C GLU A 316 -6.10 1.54 -21.43
N LYS A 317 -6.44 1.16 -20.21
CA LYS A 317 -6.48 -0.23 -19.74
C LYS A 317 -7.56 -0.38 -18.67
N SER A 318 -8.65 -1.07 -19.02
CA SER A 318 -9.73 -1.36 -18.07
C SER A 318 -9.22 -2.17 -16.88
N PRO A 319 -9.50 -1.74 -15.63
CA PRO A 319 -9.11 -2.49 -14.44
C PRO A 319 -9.85 -3.83 -14.39
N VAL A 320 -9.16 -4.89 -14.01
CA VAL A 320 -9.74 -6.23 -13.81
C VAL A 320 -9.84 -6.61 -12.34
N SER A 321 -9.08 -5.96 -11.46
CA SER A 321 -9.19 -6.17 -10.02
C SER A 321 -10.54 -5.65 -9.50
N PRO A 322 -11.24 -6.39 -8.63
CA PRO A 322 -12.53 -5.94 -8.06
C PRO A 322 -12.43 -4.54 -7.46
N PHE A 323 -11.31 -4.25 -6.85
CA PHE A 323 -11.02 -2.97 -6.24
C PHE A 323 -10.88 -1.81 -7.26
N GLY A 324 -10.13 -2.03 -8.34
CA GLY A 324 -10.00 -1.04 -9.43
C GLY A 324 -11.34 -0.76 -10.11
N VAL A 325 -12.17 -1.81 -10.30
CA VAL A 325 -13.54 -1.66 -10.83
C VAL A 325 -14.41 -0.81 -9.88
N THR A 326 -14.30 -1.01 -8.57
CA THR A 326 -15.02 -0.18 -7.59
C THR A 326 -14.61 1.30 -7.68
N CYS A 327 -13.32 1.57 -7.79
CA CYS A 327 -12.81 2.94 -7.94
C CYS A 327 -13.29 3.59 -9.25
N LEU A 328 -13.30 2.83 -10.35
CA LEU A 328 -13.81 3.29 -11.64
C LEU A 328 -15.32 3.59 -11.58
N ASN A 329 -16.12 2.67 -11.04
CA ASN A 329 -17.56 2.88 -10.91
C ASN A 329 -17.87 4.07 -9.99
N LEU A 330 -17.07 4.29 -8.93
CA LEU A 330 -17.18 5.47 -8.09
C LEU A 330 -16.89 6.75 -8.90
N ALA A 331 -15.84 6.76 -9.73
CA ALA A 331 -15.51 7.90 -10.58
C ALA A 331 -16.60 8.18 -11.61
N LEU A 332 -17.14 7.15 -12.26
CA LEU A 332 -18.27 7.27 -13.19
C LEU A 332 -19.53 7.84 -12.49
N GLY A 333 -19.83 7.39 -11.27
CA GLY A 333 -20.93 7.93 -10.47
C GLY A 333 -20.71 9.40 -10.08
N LYS A 334 -19.47 9.76 -9.67
CA LYS A 334 -19.12 11.14 -9.29
C LYS A 334 -19.15 12.12 -10.45
N THR A 335 -18.88 11.65 -11.67
CA THR A 335 -18.92 12.45 -12.91
C THR A 335 -20.27 12.37 -13.63
N GLY A 336 -21.23 11.58 -13.13
CA GLY A 336 -22.55 11.38 -13.73
C GLY A 336 -22.53 10.58 -15.04
N GLN A 337 -21.48 9.81 -15.28
CA GLN A 337 -21.28 9.01 -16.51
C GLN A 337 -21.62 7.53 -16.32
N MET A 338 -22.07 7.10 -15.11
CA MET A 338 -22.28 5.69 -14.80
C MET A 338 -23.30 5.03 -15.74
N GLY A 339 -24.46 5.65 -15.92
CA GLY A 339 -25.51 5.10 -16.77
C GLY A 339 -25.13 5.01 -18.25
N ASP A 340 -24.25 5.89 -18.73
CA ASP A 340 -23.80 5.88 -20.13
C ASP A 340 -22.65 4.93 -20.37
N ARG A 341 -21.69 4.84 -19.48
CA ARG A 341 -20.37 4.29 -19.77
C ARG A 341 -19.97 3.04 -18.97
N MET A 342 -20.75 2.64 -17.93
CA MET A 342 -20.34 1.56 -17.03
C MET A 342 -19.99 0.27 -17.78
N PHE A 343 -20.74 -0.11 -18.80
CA PHE A 343 -20.52 -1.34 -19.57
C PHE A 343 -19.51 -1.21 -20.72
N GLU A 344 -18.92 -0.03 -20.92
CA GLU A 344 -17.73 0.12 -21.78
C GLU A 344 -16.52 -0.57 -21.13
N PHE A 345 -16.51 -0.70 -19.81
CA PHE A 345 -15.44 -1.26 -19.02
C PHE A 345 -15.79 -2.64 -18.48
N TYR A 346 -14.77 -3.40 -18.11
CA TYR A 346 -14.96 -4.67 -17.42
C TYR A 346 -15.75 -4.49 -16.12
N GLN A 347 -16.73 -5.37 -15.90
CA GLN A 347 -17.55 -5.40 -14.69
C GLN A 347 -17.50 -6.79 -14.06
N ASN A 348 -17.28 -6.84 -12.75
CA ASN A 348 -17.17 -8.07 -11.96
C ASN A 348 -18.40 -8.33 -11.07
N GLY A 349 -19.57 -7.85 -11.51
CA GLY A 349 -20.81 -7.95 -10.76
C GLY A 349 -20.95 -6.90 -9.66
N THR A 350 -21.88 -7.09 -8.77
CA THR A 350 -22.24 -6.12 -7.73
C THR A 350 -21.12 -5.76 -6.76
N GLU A 351 -20.11 -6.62 -6.62
CA GLU A 351 -18.89 -6.34 -5.85
C GLU A 351 -18.09 -5.16 -6.44
N GLY A 352 -18.15 -4.93 -7.74
CA GLY A 352 -17.54 -3.78 -8.39
C GLY A 352 -18.25 -2.45 -8.13
N LEU A 353 -19.46 -2.47 -7.56
CA LEU A 353 -20.15 -1.26 -7.10
C LEU A 353 -19.91 -1.00 -5.62
N LEU A 354 -20.27 -1.97 -4.79
CA LEU A 354 -20.18 -1.92 -3.34
C LEU A 354 -19.61 -3.24 -2.83
N PRO A 355 -18.30 -3.31 -2.61
CA PRO A 355 -17.65 -4.53 -2.15
C PRO A 355 -18.18 -4.96 -0.78
N GLU A 356 -18.25 -6.27 -0.57
CA GLU A 356 -18.55 -6.81 0.75
C GLU A 356 -17.44 -6.44 1.76
N PHE A 357 -17.85 -6.25 3.00
CA PHE A 357 -16.92 -5.99 4.08
C PHE A 357 -16.01 -7.21 4.33
N ARG A 358 -14.70 -6.97 4.25
CA ARG A 358 -13.67 -7.95 4.64
C ARG A 358 -12.93 -7.45 5.87
N ARG A 359 -12.70 -8.33 6.84
CA ARG A 359 -11.92 -8.00 8.04
C ARG A 359 -10.42 -8.01 7.72
N ASP A 360 -9.97 -7.01 7.01
CA ASP A 360 -8.56 -6.73 6.81
C ASP A 360 -8.34 -5.21 6.93
N PHE A 361 -7.09 -4.77 6.93
CA PHE A 361 -6.78 -3.34 7.05
C PHE A 361 -6.68 -2.63 5.68
N THR A 362 -6.81 -3.35 4.57
CA THR A 362 -6.66 -2.81 3.22
C THR A 362 -7.99 -2.53 2.54
N SER A 363 -8.89 -3.51 2.50
CA SER A 363 -10.17 -3.45 1.78
C SER A 363 -11.18 -2.45 2.36
N PRO A 364 -11.30 -2.27 3.70
CA PRO A 364 -12.36 -1.40 4.24
C PRO A 364 -12.20 0.08 3.91
N LEU A 365 -10.97 0.59 3.73
CA LEU A 365 -10.76 2.01 3.45
C LEU A 365 -11.35 2.43 2.10
N PRO A 366 -11.03 1.75 1.00
CA PRO A 366 -11.62 2.06 -0.29
C PRO A 366 -13.12 1.79 -0.37
N THR A 367 -13.59 0.73 0.30
CA THR A 367 -15.01 0.46 0.45
C THR A 367 -15.71 1.61 1.17
N SER A 368 -15.10 2.13 2.24
CA SER A 368 -15.57 3.32 2.95
C SER A 368 -15.75 4.54 2.04
N GLU A 369 -14.86 4.74 1.04
CA GLU A 369 -14.98 5.87 0.10
C GLU A 369 -16.27 5.80 -0.73
N ALA A 370 -16.62 4.63 -1.25
CA ALA A 370 -17.86 4.47 -2.03
C ALA A 370 -19.10 4.81 -1.19
N TYR A 371 -19.18 4.28 0.03
CA TYR A 371 -20.29 4.58 0.95
C TYR A 371 -20.32 6.05 1.37
N TYR A 372 -19.17 6.64 1.64
CA TYR A 372 -19.07 8.05 1.99
C TYR A 372 -19.63 8.95 0.90
N HIS A 373 -19.21 8.73 -0.34
CA HIS A 373 -19.64 9.53 -1.47
C HIS A 373 -21.10 9.30 -1.90
N LEU A 374 -21.69 8.17 -1.53
CA LEU A 374 -23.12 7.90 -1.68
C LEU A 374 -23.99 8.63 -0.64
N GLY A 375 -23.41 9.10 0.45
CA GLY A 375 -24.14 9.68 1.57
C GLY A 375 -24.48 8.68 2.70
N MET A 376 -23.96 7.45 2.61
CA MET A 376 -24.08 6.44 3.68
C MET A 376 -23.01 6.66 4.75
N VAL A 377 -23.05 7.83 5.40
CA VAL A 377 -22.00 8.36 6.28
C VAL A 377 -21.68 7.42 7.44
N ASN A 378 -22.72 6.82 8.07
CA ASN A 378 -22.53 5.92 9.21
C ASN A 378 -21.88 4.60 8.80
N THR A 379 -22.21 4.08 7.63
CA THR A 379 -21.55 2.88 7.07
C THR A 379 -20.09 3.16 6.74
N ALA A 380 -19.80 4.31 6.15
CA ALA A 380 -18.42 4.75 5.88
C ALA A 380 -17.62 4.92 7.19
N GLN A 381 -18.22 5.50 8.22
CA GLN A 381 -17.62 5.63 9.55
C GLN A 381 -17.28 4.27 10.16
N ARG A 382 -18.22 3.32 10.11
CA ARG A 382 -18.02 1.95 10.60
C ARG A 382 -16.84 1.28 9.91
N PHE A 383 -16.80 1.28 8.58
CA PHE A 383 -15.71 0.63 7.84
C PHE A 383 -14.35 1.28 8.10
N THR A 384 -14.32 2.60 8.23
CA THR A 384 -13.09 3.32 8.58
C THR A 384 -12.62 2.96 10.00
N PHE A 385 -13.54 2.84 10.96
CA PHE A 385 -13.21 2.44 12.32
C PHE A 385 -12.67 0.99 12.36
N GLU A 386 -13.34 0.08 11.67
CA GLU A 386 -12.92 -1.32 11.60
C GLU A 386 -11.56 -1.47 10.89
N ALA A 387 -11.29 -0.68 9.84
CA ALA A 387 -9.98 -0.62 9.19
C ALA A 387 -8.88 -0.18 10.16
N MET A 388 -9.15 0.87 10.95
CA MET A 388 -8.19 1.38 11.91
C MET A 388 -7.87 0.36 13.02
N GLU A 389 -8.89 -0.34 13.53
CA GLU A 389 -8.70 -1.36 14.57
C GLU A 389 -8.03 -2.64 14.05
N ALA A 390 -8.09 -2.88 12.74
CA ALA A 390 -7.41 -4.02 12.10
C ALA A 390 -5.91 -3.80 11.87
N ILE A 391 -5.40 -2.55 11.97
CA ILE A 391 -3.98 -2.26 11.77
C ILE A 391 -3.16 -2.90 12.90
N PRO A 392 -2.20 -3.81 12.57
CA PRO A 392 -1.41 -4.49 13.60
C PRO A 392 -0.44 -3.56 14.33
N ASN A 393 0.13 -4.05 15.43
CA ASN A 393 1.23 -3.42 16.20
C ASN A 393 0.85 -2.05 16.80
N PHE A 394 -0.44 -1.81 17.06
CA PHE A 394 -0.95 -0.54 17.60
C PHE A 394 -0.67 0.68 16.71
N ASN A 395 -0.28 0.45 15.46
CA ASN A 395 -0.15 1.53 14.49
C ASN A 395 -1.51 2.14 14.17
N LYS A 396 -1.51 3.41 13.79
CA LYS A 396 -2.71 4.17 13.45
C LYS A 396 -2.61 4.72 12.03
N SER A 397 -3.75 5.08 11.47
CA SER A 397 -3.85 5.65 10.13
C SER A 397 -4.28 7.10 10.19
N GLY A 398 -3.48 7.99 9.57
CA GLY A 398 -3.86 9.40 9.39
C GLY A 398 -5.12 9.54 8.53
N ARG A 399 -5.24 8.72 7.49
CA ARG A 399 -6.43 8.67 6.63
C ARG A 399 -7.69 8.24 7.40
N CYS A 400 -7.59 7.21 8.25
CA CYS A 400 -8.72 6.78 9.08
C CYS A 400 -9.13 7.88 10.04
N PHE A 401 -8.19 8.52 10.74
CA PHE A 401 -8.52 9.61 11.66
C PHE A 401 -9.17 10.80 10.93
N LYS A 402 -8.67 11.13 9.74
CA LYS A 402 -9.28 12.17 8.91
C LYS A 402 -10.73 11.82 8.56
N ARG A 403 -10.98 10.62 8.03
CA ARG A 403 -12.33 10.16 7.68
C ARG A 403 -13.26 10.08 8.90
N LEU A 404 -12.75 9.62 10.04
CA LEU A 404 -13.53 9.61 11.30
C LEU A 404 -13.86 11.01 11.80
N ALA A 405 -12.93 11.97 11.67
CA ALA A 405 -13.22 13.37 11.97
C ALA A 405 -14.31 13.94 11.05
N GLU A 406 -14.20 13.73 9.73
CA GLU A 406 -15.18 14.18 8.73
C GLU A 406 -16.58 13.60 9.00
N THR A 407 -16.69 12.30 9.20
CA THR A 407 -17.99 11.64 9.44
C THR A 407 -18.64 12.10 10.76
N ASN A 408 -17.85 12.32 11.81
CA ASN A 408 -18.34 12.85 13.08
C ASN A 408 -18.74 14.34 12.97
N LEU A 409 -18.03 15.18 12.18
CA LEU A 409 -18.47 16.54 11.88
C LEU A 409 -19.81 16.55 11.13
N ILE A 410 -19.94 15.71 10.11
CA ILE A 410 -21.18 15.56 9.34
C ILE A 410 -22.33 15.12 10.25
N ASN A 411 -22.08 14.24 11.20
CA ASN A 411 -23.09 13.72 12.14
C ASN A 411 -23.38 14.66 13.32
N GLY A 412 -22.62 15.75 13.49
CA GLY A 412 -22.78 16.65 14.64
C GLY A 412 -22.20 16.10 15.94
N GLN A 413 -21.36 15.08 15.86
CA GLN A 413 -20.67 14.45 17.00
C GLN A 413 -19.35 15.18 17.29
N TYR A 414 -19.45 16.44 17.68
CA TYR A 414 -18.32 17.38 17.74
C TYR A 414 -17.24 16.98 18.72
N GLU A 415 -17.59 16.42 19.88
CA GLU A 415 -16.60 15.95 20.87
C GLU A 415 -15.72 14.82 20.30
N VAL A 416 -16.34 13.89 19.57
CA VAL A 416 -15.62 12.78 18.94
C VAL A 416 -14.77 13.30 17.79
N ALA A 417 -15.31 14.18 16.94
CA ALA A 417 -14.55 14.84 15.87
C ALA A 417 -13.32 15.57 16.44
N ALA A 418 -13.50 16.34 17.51
CA ALA A 418 -12.42 17.09 18.15
C ALA A 418 -11.30 16.18 18.67
N LYS A 419 -11.62 14.96 19.13
CA LYS A 419 -10.61 13.98 19.55
C LYS A 419 -9.66 13.61 18.39
N TYR A 420 -10.22 13.26 17.22
CA TYR A 420 -9.41 12.91 16.05
C TYR A 420 -8.65 14.11 15.49
N LEU A 421 -9.28 15.29 15.44
CA LEU A 421 -8.65 16.52 14.98
C LEU A 421 -7.46 16.92 15.86
N ARG A 422 -7.57 16.81 17.20
CA ARG A 422 -6.45 17.05 18.12
C ARG A 422 -5.26 16.12 17.88
N LEU A 423 -5.50 14.85 17.51
CA LEU A 423 -4.43 13.91 17.16
C LEU A 423 -3.79 14.30 15.83
N LEU A 424 -4.57 14.58 14.80
CA LEU A 424 -4.06 14.97 13.48
C LEU A 424 -3.27 16.29 13.53
N ARG A 425 -3.62 17.22 14.41
CA ARG A 425 -2.85 18.45 14.63
C ARG A 425 -1.42 18.19 15.11
N LYS A 426 -1.15 17.03 15.73
CA LYS A 426 0.18 16.60 16.15
C LYS A 426 1.02 15.96 15.02
N THR A 427 0.59 16.05 13.76
CA THR A 427 1.29 15.53 12.57
C THR A 427 1.85 16.65 11.72
N ILE A 428 2.72 16.35 10.74
CA ILE A 428 3.20 17.37 9.80
C ILE A 428 2.16 17.62 8.69
N PHE A 429 1.72 16.57 8.00
CA PHE A 429 0.97 16.72 6.75
C PHE A 429 -0.55 16.82 6.93
N TYR A 430 -1.09 16.47 8.09
CA TYR A 430 -2.52 16.61 8.39
C TYR A 430 -2.83 17.80 9.30
N ARG A 431 -1.81 18.50 9.82
CA ARG A 431 -1.98 19.60 10.78
C ARG A 431 -2.87 20.71 10.24
N ASP A 432 -2.51 21.28 9.10
CA ASP A 432 -3.21 22.43 8.54
C ASP A 432 -4.67 22.11 8.23
N TRP A 433 -4.91 20.90 7.68
CA TRP A 433 -6.25 20.42 7.46
C TRP A 433 -7.04 20.26 8.77
N ALA A 434 -6.39 19.73 9.81
CA ALA A 434 -7.04 19.52 11.10
C ALA A 434 -7.36 20.86 11.79
N GLU A 435 -6.49 21.85 11.69
CA GLU A 435 -6.71 23.21 12.21
C GLU A 435 -7.87 23.92 11.49
N ASP A 436 -7.94 23.79 10.16
CA ASP A 436 -9.11 24.29 9.41
C ASP A 436 -10.38 23.56 9.83
N ALA A 437 -10.36 22.23 9.87
CA ALA A 437 -11.51 21.41 10.26
C ALA A 437 -11.99 21.69 11.69
N MET A 438 -11.12 22.06 12.63
CA MET A 438 -11.50 22.48 13.98
C MET A 438 -12.39 23.73 13.99
N THR A 439 -12.29 24.60 12.99
CA THR A 439 -13.12 25.80 12.89
C THR A 439 -14.59 25.52 12.58
N TYR A 440 -14.90 24.27 12.20
CA TYR A 440 -16.25 23.80 11.96
C TYR A 440 -16.93 23.20 13.20
N LEU A 441 -16.16 22.91 14.27
CA LEU A 441 -16.72 22.36 15.52
C LEU A 441 -17.78 23.31 16.09
N TYR A 442 -18.96 22.77 16.39
CA TYR A 442 -20.12 23.50 16.92
C TYR A 442 -20.64 24.66 16.03
N ASN A 443 -20.24 24.69 14.77
CA ASN A 443 -20.67 25.71 13.80
C ASN A 443 -21.53 25.08 12.70
N GLU A 444 -22.82 24.93 12.98
CA GLU A 444 -23.79 24.32 12.08
C GLU A 444 -23.87 25.04 10.71
N GLU A 445 -23.86 26.37 10.73
CA GLU A 445 -23.96 27.17 9.50
C GLU A 445 -22.75 26.91 8.60
N LYS A 446 -21.56 26.91 9.18
CA LYS A 446 -20.32 26.70 8.44
C LYS A 446 -20.25 25.29 7.83
N ILE A 447 -20.67 24.25 8.59
CA ILE A 447 -20.72 22.87 8.07
C ILE A 447 -21.75 22.76 6.95
N ASN A 448 -22.94 23.32 7.12
CA ASN A 448 -23.99 23.28 6.10
C ASN A 448 -23.59 24.04 4.81
N ALA A 449 -22.78 25.08 4.93
CA ALA A 449 -22.22 25.81 3.80
C ALA A 449 -21.03 25.07 3.13
N HIS A 450 -20.41 24.10 3.80
CA HIS A 450 -19.30 23.35 3.23
C HIS A 450 -19.78 22.49 2.05
N LYS A 451 -19.12 22.63 0.89
CA LYS A 451 -19.54 22.02 -0.38
C LYS A 451 -19.77 20.51 -0.29
N GLU A 452 -18.92 19.78 0.42
CA GLU A 452 -19.00 18.33 0.55
C GLU A 452 -19.76 17.92 1.82
N TRP A 453 -19.38 18.44 2.98
CA TRP A 453 -19.98 18.03 4.26
C TRP A 453 -21.43 18.48 4.39
N GLY A 454 -21.75 19.69 3.92
CA GLY A 454 -23.12 20.17 3.89
C GLY A 454 -24.01 19.38 2.94
N TRP A 455 -23.47 19.01 1.76
CA TRP A 455 -24.18 18.11 0.84
C TRP A 455 -24.41 16.74 1.48
N LEU A 456 -23.38 16.12 2.08
CA LEU A 456 -23.51 14.82 2.74
C LEU A 456 -24.49 14.84 3.91
N ARG A 457 -24.57 15.94 4.68
CA ARG A 457 -25.61 16.13 5.71
C ARG A 457 -27.01 16.08 5.17
N GLN A 458 -27.25 16.64 3.99
CA GLN A 458 -28.56 16.64 3.35
C GLN A 458 -28.90 15.28 2.74
N MET A 459 -27.89 14.52 2.30
CA MET A 459 -28.06 13.23 1.61
C MET A 459 -28.13 12.05 2.57
N ARG A 460 -27.52 12.16 3.77
CA ARG A 460 -27.48 11.04 4.72
C ARG A 460 -28.88 10.64 5.18
N TYR A 461 -29.10 9.34 5.27
CA TYR A 461 -30.32 8.81 5.87
C TYR A 461 -30.26 9.00 7.40
N THR A 462 -31.30 9.56 7.99
CA THR A 462 -31.32 9.96 9.40
C THR A 462 -32.10 9.01 10.29
N GLU A 463 -32.93 8.16 9.69
CA GLU A 463 -33.67 7.14 10.42
C GLU A 463 -32.86 5.86 10.58
N ASP A 464 -33.17 5.08 11.61
CA ASP A 464 -32.52 3.81 11.84
C ASP A 464 -32.89 2.80 10.75
N PHE A 465 -31.92 2.17 10.14
CA PHE A 465 -32.14 1.02 9.27
C PHE A 465 -31.00 0.01 9.43
N LEU A 466 -31.32 -1.24 9.25
CA LEU A 466 -30.35 -2.31 9.33
C LEU A 466 -29.57 -2.41 8.00
N PHE A 467 -28.25 -2.31 8.06
CA PHE A 467 -27.39 -2.54 6.90
C PHE A 467 -27.49 -4.02 6.48
N SER A 468 -27.79 -4.26 5.20
CA SER A 468 -27.87 -5.60 4.62
C SER A 468 -27.19 -5.66 3.25
N ASN A 469 -26.18 -6.51 3.11
CA ASN A 469 -25.53 -6.76 1.81
C ASN A 469 -26.47 -7.46 0.81
N ARG A 470 -27.55 -8.09 1.27
CA ARG A 470 -28.53 -8.80 0.42
C ARG A 470 -29.58 -7.89 -0.17
N GLU A 471 -29.78 -6.71 0.43
CA GLU A 471 -30.83 -5.75 0.08
C GLU A 471 -30.22 -4.38 -0.27
N THR A 472 -29.07 -4.40 -0.94
CA THR A 472 -28.33 -3.19 -1.31
C THR A 472 -29.14 -2.25 -2.20
N ASP A 473 -29.95 -2.79 -3.12
CA ASP A 473 -30.87 -2.02 -3.97
C ASP A 473 -31.96 -1.31 -3.14
N ILE A 474 -32.49 -1.97 -2.11
CA ILE A 474 -33.48 -1.36 -1.20
C ILE A 474 -32.83 -0.24 -0.39
N MET A 475 -31.63 -0.45 0.15
CA MET A 475 -30.91 0.59 0.90
C MET A 475 -30.58 1.81 0.03
N LEU A 476 -30.15 1.61 -1.21
CA LEU A 476 -29.91 2.69 -2.17
C LEU A 476 -31.21 3.39 -2.55
N GLY A 477 -32.30 2.64 -2.67
CA GLY A 477 -33.63 3.16 -2.91
C GLY A 477 -34.14 4.04 -1.76
N LEU A 478 -33.98 3.61 -0.51
CA LEU A 478 -34.33 4.41 0.68
C LEU A 478 -33.49 5.70 0.73
N LEU A 479 -32.21 5.63 0.44
CA LEU A 479 -31.34 6.80 0.40
C LEU A 479 -31.77 7.81 -0.67
N TYR A 480 -32.16 7.33 -1.86
CA TYR A 480 -32.67 8.18 -2.93
C TYR A 480 -34.05 8.76 -2.61
N GLN A 481 -34.98 7.96 -2.00
CA GLN A 481 -36.31 8.45 -1.59
C GLN A 481 -36.23 9.49 -0.48
N HIS A 482 -35.26 9.36 0.44
CA HIS A 482 -35.00 10.35 1.47
C HIS A 482 -34.65 11.72 0.88
N ASN A 483 -33.83 11.72 -0.19
CA ASN A 483 -33.47 12.94 -0.92
C ASN A 483 -33.26 12.67 -2.41
N HIS A 484 -34.20 13.06 -3.25
CA HIS A 484 -34.13 12.87 -4.70
C HIS A 484 -33.00 13.64 -5.40
N ARG A 485 -32.30 14.55 -4.70
CA ARG A 485 -31.08 15.19 -5.21
C ARG A 485 -29.88 14.23 -5.22
N ASN A 486 -29.98 13.11 -4.53
CA ASN A 486 -28.93 12.08 -4.54
C ASN A 486 -29.00 11.22 -5.81
N ARG A 487 -28.67 11.84 -6.95
CA ARG A 487 -28.60 11.18 -8.26
C ARG A 487 -27.73 9.93 -8.22
N MET A 488 -26.59 9.99 -7.54
CA MET A 488 -25.63 8.90 -7.47
C MET A 488 -26.23 7.65 -6.80
N ALA A 489 -27.02 7.80 -5.74
CA ALA A 489 -27.71 6.66 -5.11
C ALA A 489 -28.70 5.99 -6.08
N PHE A 490 -29.42 6.77 -6.88
CA PHE A 490 -30.31 6.24 -7.92
C PHE A 490 -29.54 5.51 -9.01
N GLU A 491 -28.47 6.08 -9.53
CA GLU A 491 -27.62 5.45 -10.56
C GLU A 491 -27.00 4.14 -10.05
N TYR A 492 -26.53 4.10 -8.80
CA TYR A 492 -26.01 2.89 -8.17
C TYR A 492 -27.09 1.81 -7.98
N MET A 493 -28.32 2.22 -7.63
CA MET A 493 -29.46 1.29 -7.52
C MET A 493 -29.75 0.62 -8.86
N LEU A 494 -29.83 1.40 -9.95
CA LEU A 494 -30.06 0.84 -11.29
C LEU A 494 -28.85 0.01 -11.77
N ALA A 495 -27.63 0.49 -11.55
CA ALA A 495 -26.42 -0.25 -11.87
C ALA A 495 -26.36 -1.61 -11.14
N TYR A 496 -26.78 -1.64 -9.88
CA TYR A 496 -26.81 -2.86 -9.08
C TYR A 496 -27.74 -3.92 -9.70
N VAL A 497 -28.98 -3.56 -10.04
CA VAL A 497 -29.93 -4.51 -10.63
C VAL A 497 -29.57 -4.89 -12.08
N LEU A 498 -28.96 -3.98 -12.85
CA LEU A 498 -28.44 -4.30 -14.18
C LEU A 498 -27.26 -5.29 -14.10
N GLN A 499 -26.37 -5.14 -13.12
CA GLN A 499 -25.28 -6.11 -12.91
C GLN A 499 -25.79 -7.48 -12.43
N GLN A 500 -26.89 -7.51 -11.68
CA GLN A 500 -27.57 -8.75 -11.32
C GLN A 500 -28.35 -9.37 -12.50
N ARG A 501 -28.46 -8.66 -13.63
CA ARG A 501 -29.29 -9.03 -14.78
C ARG A 501 -30.78 -9.14 -14.44
N ASP A 502 -31.21 -8.44 -13.39
CA ASP A 502 -32.60 -8.41 -12.92
C ASP A 502 -33.36 -7.27 -13.60
N LEU A 503 -33.85 -7.55 -14.80
CA LEU A 503 -34.59 -6.59 -15.60
C LEU A 503 -35.99 -6.32 -15.05
N GLU A 504 -36.56 -7.22 -14.24
CA GLU A 504 -37.85 -7.00 -13.59
C GLU A 504 -37.71 -5.89 -12.55
N ARG A 505 -36.71 -5.98 -11.66
CA ARG A 505 -36.43 -4.91 -10.70
C ARG A 505 -35.97 -3.62 -11.39
N PHE A 506 -35.20 -3.71 -12.49
CA PHE A 506 -34.84 -2.52 -13.28
C PHE A 506 -36.08 -1.78 -13.75
N MET A 507 -37.07 -2.48 -14.35
CA MET A 507 -38.34 -1.87 -14.81
C MET A 507 -39.16 -1.29 -13.67
N LYS A 508 -39.08 -1.87 -12.46
CA LYS A 508 -39.74 -1.36 -11.27
C LYS A 508 -39.11 -0.06 -10.75
N TYR A 509 -37.78 0.02 -10.79
CA TYR A 509 -37.04 1.15 -10.21
C TYR A 509 -36.78 2.29 -11.20
N TYR A 510 -36.68 2.02 -12.49
CA TYR A 510 -36.40 3.02 -13.52
C TYR A 510 -37.39 4.21 -13.49
N PRO A 511 -38.72 4.02 -13.32
CA PRO A 511 -39.67 5.13 -13.25
C PRO A 511 -39.47 6.07 -12.06
N LEU A 512 -38.79 5.64 -10.99
CA LEU A 512 -38.49 6.48 -9.83
C LEU A 512 -37.55 7.63 -10.19
N GLY A 513 -36.78 7.49 -11.28
CA GLY A 513 -35.82 8.49 -11.76
C GLY A 513 -36.41 9.74 -12.43
N LYS A 514 -37.74 9.95 -12.41
CA LYS A 514 -38.38 11.13 -12.99
C LYS A 514 -37.84 12.47 -12.46
N HIS A 515 -37.29 12.46 -11.24
CA HIS A 515 -36.77 13.66 -10.57
C HIS A 515 -35.26 13.83 -10.74
N VAL A 516 -34.55 12.90 -11.39
CA VAL A 516 -33.09 12.95 -11.57
C VAL A 516 -32.69 14.03 -12.58
N GLY A 517 -33.57 14.36 -13.53
CA GLY A 517 -33.33 15.42 -14.52
C GLY A 517 -32.28 15.05 -15.55
N TYR A 518 -32.38 13.85 -16.13
CA TYR A 518 -31.54 13.43 -17.24
C TYR A 518 -31.83 14.25 -18.51
N ASP A 519 -30.79 14.77 -19.16
CA ASP A 519 -30.89 15.42 -20.47
C ASP A 519 -31.24 14.41 -21.57
N HIS A 520 -30.83 13.15 -21.42
CA HIS A 520 -31.13 12.01 -22.28
C HIS A 520 -31.22 10.74 -21.43
N ILE A 521 -31.89 9.72 -21.94
CA ILE A 521 -31.88 8.41 -21.26
C ILE A 521 -30.47 7.83 -21.40
N PRO A 522 -29.76 7.52 -20.30
CA PRO A 522 -28.43 6.94 -20.35
C PRO A 522 -28.35 5.67 -21.19
N ARG A 523 -27.24 5.46 -21.87
CA ARG A 523 -27.08 4.40 -22.88
C ARG A 523 -27.43 3.00 -22.35
N SER A 524 -26.89 2.61 -21.21
CA SER A 524 -27.16 1.28 -20.65
C SER A 524 -28.65 1.08 -20.29
N TYR A 525 -29.33 2.17 -19.90
CA TYR A 525 -30.76 2.11 -19.63
C TYR A 525 -31.57 1.99 -20.92
N GLN A 526 -31.18 2.70 -22.01
CA GLN A 526 -31.80 2.50 -23.32
C GLN A 526 -31.64 1.05 -23.78
N GLU A 527 -30.44 0.48 -23.63
CA GLU A 527 -30.14 -0.91 -23.99
C GLU A 527 -30.99 -1.91 -23.21
N ALA A 528 -31.18 -1.70 -21.89
CA ALA A 528 -32.04 -2.52 -21.05
C ALA A 528 -33.51 -2.40 -21.44
N LEU A 529 -34.02 -1.16 -21.63
CA LEU A 529 -35.39 -0.88 -22.01
C LEU A 529 -35.75 -1.51 -23.37
N VAL A 530 -34.87 -1.38 -24.36
CA VAL A 530 -35.05 -1.98 -25.69
C VAL A 530 -35.07 -3.51 -25.58
N TYR A 531 -34.18 -4.10 -24.81
CA TYR A 531 -34.16 -5.55 -24.61
C TYR A 531 -35.46 -6.05 -23.98
N VAL A 532 -35.97 -5.41 -22.92
CA VAL A 532 -37.26 -5.75 -22.29
C VAL A 532 -38.41 -5.61 -23.29
N TRP A 533 -38.43 -4.55 -24.10
CA TRP A 533 -39.44 -4.35 -25.13
C TRP A 533 -39.45 -5.48 -26.16
N THR A 534 -38.28 -5.94 -26.64
CA THR A 534 -38.19 -7.02 -27.64
C THR A 534 -38.66 -8.40 -27.13
N GLN A 535 -38.75 -8.61 -25.81
CA GLN A 535 -39.27 -9.86 -25.25
C GLN A 535 -40.80 -10.00 -25.47
N THR A 536 -41.50 -8.90 -25.64
CA THR A 536 -42.97 -8.89 -25.75
C THR A 536 -43.48 -8.32 -27.09
N HIS A 537 -42.66 -7.59 -27.83
CA HIS A 537 -43.03 -6.90 -29.06
C HIS A 537 -42.08 -7.28 -30.23
N LYS A 538 -42.65 -7.50 -31.40
CA LYS A 538 -41.88 -7.88 -32.63
C LYS A 538 -41.22 -6.70 -33.33
N ASN A 539 -41.59 -5.48 -33.00
CA ASN A 539 -41.07 -4.25 -33.61
C ASN A 539 -40.89 -3.15 -32.53
N PHE A 540 -40.26 -2.06 -32.94
CA PHE A 540 -39.99 -0.92 -32.05
C PHE A 540 -41.08 0.19 -32.12
N GLN A 541 -42.16 -0.05 -32.80
CA GLN A 541 -43.25 0.94 -32.90
C GLN A 541 -44.04 1.00 -31.58
N GLY A 542 -44.34 2.23 -31.13
CA GLY A 542 -45.10 2.45 -29.93
C GLY A 542 -44.33 2.34 -28.62
N MET A 543 -42.98 2.23 -28.67
CA MET A 543 -42.18 2.32 -27.45
C MET A 543 -42.43 3.62 -26.69
N PRO A 544 -42.67 3.55 -25.37
CA PRO A 544 -42.99 4.75 -24.56
C PRO A 544 -41.73 5.59 -24.22
N TRP A 545 -40.56 5.15 -24.62
CA TRP A 545 -39.28 5.82 -24.31
C TRP A 545 -38.61 6.40 -25.57
N SER A 546 -37.98 7.55 -25.44
CA SER A 546 -37.19 8.17 -26.50
C SER A 546 -35.81 7.48 -26.60
N ILE A 547 -35.72 6.43 -27.42
CA ILE A 547 -34.51 5.65 -27.65
C ILE A 547 -33.75 6.20 -28.84
N SER A 548 -32.43 6.31 -28.72
CA SER A 548 -31.54 6.73 -29.79
C SER A 548 -31.66 5.81 -31.02
N PRO A 549 -31.77 6.35 -32.24
CA PRO A 549 -31.78 5.54 -33.46
C PRO A 549 -30.54 4.67 -33.63
N GLN A 550 -29.42 5.06 -33.03
CA GLN A 550 -28.18 4.28 -32.99
C GLN A 550 -28.38 2.99 -32.19
N VAL A 551 -28.92 3.09 -30.97
CA VAL A 551 -29.19 1.93 -30.09
C VAL A 551 -30.14 0.94 -30.77
N VAL A 552 -31.18 1.44 -31.48
CA VAL A 552 -32.11 0.58 -32.23
C VAL A 552 -31.42 -0.17 -33.38
N ARG A 553 -30.51 0.49 -34.09
CA ARG A 553 -29.74 -0.18 -35.14
C ARG A 553 -28.80 -1.23 -34.58
N GLU A 554 -28.09 -0.88 -33.50
CA GLU A 554 -27.11 -1.76 -32.86
C GLU A 554 -27.76 -3.01 -32.27
N VAL A 555 -28.93 -2.90 -31.61
CA VAL A 555 -29.64 -4.06 -31.07
C VAL A 555 -30.16 -4.98 -32.18
N THR A 556 -30.62 -4.40 -33.30
CA THR A 556 -31.08 -5.17 -34.45
C THR A 556 -29.93 -5.98 -35.04
N GLU A 557 -28.76 -5.37 -35.18
CA GLU A 557 -27.58 -6.05 -35.69
C GLU A 557 -27.04 -7.10 -34.71
N PHE A 558 -27.02 -6.78 -33.39
CA PHE A 558 -26.66 -7.73 -32.34
C PHE A 558 -27.57 -8.97 -32.38
N ALA A 559 -28.88 -8.77 -32.42
CA ALA A 559 -29.87 -9.87 -32.48
C ALA A 559 -29.68 -10.73 -33.76
N ARG A 560 -29.45 -10.09 -34.89
CA ARG A 560 -29.19 -10.80 -36.16
C ARG A 560 -27.96 -11.70 -36.05
N ILE A 561 -26.84 -11.22 -35.54
CA ILE A 561 -25.60 -11.98 -35.37
C ILE A 561 -25.82 -13.10 -34.36
N TYR A 562 -26.43 -12.79 -33.21
CA TYR A 562 -26.70 -13.75 -32.13
C TYR A 562 -27.54 -14.95 -32.59
N THR A 563 -28.52 -14.71 -33.48
CA THR A 563 -29.44 -15.77 -33.97
C THR A 563 -28.93 -16.50 -35.20
N SER A 564 -28.06 -15.90 -36.02
CA SER A 564 -27.64 -16.45 -37.29
C SER A 564 -26.32 -17.25 -37.26
N GLN A 565 -25.51 -17.13 -36.23
CA GLN A 565 -24.19 -17.77 -36.14
C GLN A 565 -24.15 -18.79 -34.99
N GLN A 566 -23.59 -19.98 -35.30
CA GLN A 566 -23.47 -21.07 -34.30
C GLN A 566 -22.48 -20.76 -33.18
N ASP A 567 -21.45 -19.92 -33.43
CA ASP A 567 -20.55 -19.34 -32.46
C ASP A 567 -20.46 -17.81 -32.66
N ALA A 568 -21.48 -17.10 -32.21
CA ALA A 568 -21.58 -15.65 -32.34
C ALA A 568 -20.71 -14.90 -31.32
N ARG A 569 -20.25 -15.54 -30.21
CA ARG A 569 -19.59 -14.90 -29.09
C ARG A 569 -18.36 -14.06 -29.48
N PRO A 570 -17.36 -14.53 -30.27
CA PRO A 570 -16.19 -13.71 -30.60
C PRO A 570 -16.54 -12.46 -31.41
N VAL A 571 -17.48 -12.59 -32.36
CA VAL A 571 -17.91 -11.48 -33.21
C VAL A 571 -18.69 -10.44 -32.40
N LEU A 572 -19.60 -10.89 -31.53
CA LEU A 572 -20.38 -10.00 -30.68
C LEU A 572 -19.49 -9.29 -29.67
N GLN A 573 -18.56 -9.99 -29.08
CA GLN A 573 -17.62 -9.37 -28.13
C GLN A 573 -16.72 -8.32 -28.80
N ALA A 574 -16.25 -8.57 -30.02
CA ALA A 574 -15.42 -7.63 -30.77
C ALA A 574 -16.19 -6.35 -31.17
N ARG A 575 -17.49 -6.47 -31.51
CA ARG A 575 -18.30 -5.35 -32.02
C ARG A 575 -19.17 -4.66 -30.97
N PHE A 576 -19.64 -5.39 -29.96
CA PHE A 576 -20.61 -4.95 -28.96
C PHE A 576 -20.14 -5.20 -27.53
N GLY A 577 -18.84 -5.44 -27.33
CA GLY A 577 -18.25 -5.73 -26.03
C GLY A 577 -18.48 -4.64 -24.97
N SER A 578 -18.75 -3.40 -25.43
CA SER A 578 -19.04 -2.23 -24.61
C SER A 578 -20.53 -1.99 -24.33
N THR A 579 -21.41 -2.97 -24.64
CA THR A 579 -22.86 -2.84 -24.47
C THR A 579 -23.37 -3.67 -23.29
N TYR A 580 -24.49 -3.23 -22.69
CA TYR A 580 -25.21 -4.00 -21.67
C TYR A 580 -25.70 -5.36 -22.21
N TRP A 581 -26.07 -5.45 -23.50
CA TRP A 581 -26.51 -6.74 -24.10
C TRP A 581 -25.39 -7.78 -24.10
N ASN A 582 -24.17 -7.37 -24.36
CA ASN A 582 -23.01 -8.26 -24.27
C ASN A 582 -22.82 -8.77 -22.84
N TYR A 583 -22.90 -7.88 -21.85
CA TYR A 583 -22.85 -8.24 -20.43
C TYR A 583 -24.02 -9.17 -20.03
N LEU A 584 -25.25 -8.85 -20.48
CA LEU A 584 -26.46 -9.58 -20.11
C LEU A 584 -26.44 -11.01 -20.65
N LEU A 585 -26.10 -11.20 -21.94
CA LEU A 585 -26.30 -12.46 -22.66
C LEU A 585 -25.05 -13.33 -22.73
N LEU A 586 -23.88 -12.73 -22.83
CA LEU A 586 -22.65 -13.48 -23.01
C LEU A 586 -21.85 -13.64 -21.71
N GLY A 587 -22.08 -12.77 -20.75
CA GLY A 587 -21.35 -12.73 -19.49
C GLY A 587 -19.86 -12.47 -19.70
N LYS A 588 -19.23 -11.72 -18.83
CA LYS A 588 -17.76 -11.79 -18.71
C LYS A 588 -17.42 -12.58 -17.49
#